data_ac51e2e7d8085c1695a243108ff426b1
#
_entry.id   ac51e2e7d8085c1695a243108ff426b1
#
_cell.length_a   1.000
_cell.length_b   1.000
_cell.length_c   1.000
_cell.angle_alpha   90.00
_cell.angle_beta   90.00
_cell.angle_gamma   90.00
#
_symmetry.space_group_name_H-M   'P 1'
#
loop_
_entity.id
_entity.type
_entity.pdbx_description
1 polymer ?
#
loop_
_entity_poly.entity_id
_entity_poly.type
_entity_poly.pdbx_seq_one_letter_code
_entity_poly.pdbx_strand_id
1 'polypeptide(L)'
;MDKNKIEIKDLYLIFGSERNKAFKMLKKGKSKSELLKETGCTVAVNNASLSVREGEIFVIMGLSGSGKSSLLRCINRLNRPTSGEILINGEDIAGVPDERLRSLRRKELAMVFQHFGLMPHYTVLQNIAF
;
A
#
# COMPACT_ATOMS: atom_id res chain seq x y z
N MET A 1 11.63 -18.37 17.11
CA MET A 1 11.58 -18.18 15.65
C MET A 1 11.03 -16.79 15.35
N ASP A 2 11.77 -16.01 14.61
CA ASP A 2 11.36 -14.67 14.21
C ASP A 2 10.21 -14.78 13.23
N LYS A 3 9.00 -14.53 13.70
CA LYS A 3 7.79 -14.58 12.88
C LYS A 3 7.66 -13.27 12.11
N ASN A 4 7.51 -13.35 10.79
CA ASN A 4 7.20 -12.18 9.99
C ASN A 4 5.80 -11.67 10.33
N LYS A 5 5.73 -10.40 10.73
CA LYS A 5 4.47 -9.70 10.98
C LYS A 5 3.83 -9.22 9.68
N ILE A 6 4.67 -8.70 8.77
CA ILE A 6 4.26 -8.23 7.44
C ILE A 6 5.18 -8.88 6.40
N GLU A 7 4.60 -9.40 5.34
CA GLU A 7 5.32 -9.85 4.14
C GLU A 7 4.69 -9.24 2.90
N ILE A 8 5.51 -8.65 2.06
CA ILE A 8 5.11 -8.12 0.75
C ILE A 8 5.88 -8.89 -0.31
N LYS A 9 5.17 -9.42 -1.30
CA LYS A 9 5.76 -10.22 -2.37
C LYS A 9 5.31 -9.69 -3.73
N ASP A 10 6.29 -9.31 -4.54
CA ASP A 10 6.12 -8.89 -5.94
C ASP A 10 4.99 -7.85 -6.12
N LEU A 11 4.98 -6.83 -5.23
CA LEU A 11 3.92 -5.84 -5.20
C LEU A 11 4.05 -4.84 -6.35
N TYR A 12 2.95 -4.65 -7.07
CA TYR A 12 2.78 -3.63 -8.09
C TYR A 12 1.57 -2.76 -7.77
N LEU A 13 1.73 -1.46 -7.88
CA LEU A 13 0.63 -0.50 -7.82
C LEU A 13 0.70 0.44 -9.01
N ILE A 14 -0.34 0.40 -9.83
CA ILE A 14 -0.48 1.23 -11.03
C ILE A 14 -1.81 1.98 -10.92
N PHE A 15 -1.77 3.30 -11.09
CA PHE A 15 -2.93 4.16 -11.14
C PHE A 15 -3.32 4.45 -12.59
N GLY A 16 -4.61 4.45 -12.88
CA GLY A 16 -5.17 4.74 -14.20
C GLY A 16 -6.26 3.76 -14.61
N SER A 17 -6.89 4.00 -15.75
CA SER A 17 -8.00 3.16 -16.26
C SER A 17 -7.50 1.87 -16.90
N GLU A 18 -6.36 1.90 -17.59
CA GLU A 18 -5.80 0.77 -18.34
C GLU A 18 -4.73 -0.02 -17.54
N ARG A 19 -4.92 -0.20 -16.23
CA ARG A 19 -3.93 -0.82 -15.32
C ARG A 19 -3.43 -2.18 -15.78
N ASN A 20 -4.30 -3.02 -16.30
CA ASN A 20 -3.93 -4.37 -16.76
C ASN A 20 -3.03 -4.33 -18.00
N LYS A 21 -3.30 -3.40 -18.92
CA LYS A 21 -2.46 -3.19 -20.11
C LYS A 21 -1.09 -2.65 -19.70
N ALA A 22 -1.08 -1.63 -18.83
CA ALA A 22 0.14 -1.04 -18.28
C ALA A 22 0.99 -2.08 -17.54
N PHE A 23 0.38 -2.95 -16.75
CA PHE A 23 1.08 -4.03 -16.04
C PHE A 23 1.74 -5.02 -17.01
N LYS A 24 1.03 -5.44 -18.07
CA LYS A 24 1.60 -6.33 -19.09
C LYS A 24 2.78 -5.68 -19.81
N MET A 25 2.69 -4.39 -20.11
CA MET A 25 3.78 -3.63 -20.75
C MET A 25 5.00 -3.52 -19.82
N LEU A 26 4.76 -3.27 -18.51
CA LEU A 26 5.81 -3.20 -17.51
C LEU A 26 6.56 -4.54 -17.39
N LYS A 27 5.83 -5.66 -17.39
CA LYS A 27 6.40 -7.01 -17.40
C LYS A 27 7.24 -7.31 -18.65
N LYS A 28 6.95 -6.65 -19.77
CA LYS A 28 7.74 -6.74 -21.02
C LYS A 28 8.95 -5.81 -21.05
N GLY A 29 9.24 -5.10 -19.95
CA GLY A 29 10.40 -4.22 -19.82
C GLY A 29 10.21 -2.80 -20.36
N LYS A 30 8.98 -2.37 -20.64
CA LYS A 30 8.67 -0.99 -21.00
C LYS A 30 8.95 -0.04 -19.84
N SER A 31 9.46 1.15 -20.14
CA SER A 31 9.74 2.17 -19.12
C SER A 31 8.46 2.82 -18.57
N LYS A 32 8.56 3.42 -17.38
CA LYS A 32 7.42 4.16 -16.79
C LYS A 32 6.94 5.31 -17.66
N SER A 33 7.86 5.98 -18.38
CA SER A 33 7.52 7.07 -19.30
C SER A 33 6.80 6.59 -20.55
N GLU A 34 7.19 5.45 -21.10
CA GLU A 34 6.48 4.82 -22.22
C GLU A 34 5.07 4.39 -21.81
N LEU A 35 4.94 3.77 -20.63
CA LEU A 35 3.66 3.37 -20.06
C LEU A 35 2.71 4.56 -19.90
N LEU A 36 3.21 5.67 -19.34
CA LEU A 36 2.41 6.88 -19.16
C LEU A 36 1.93 7.44 -20.51
N LYS A 37 2.81 7.49 -21.51
CA LYS A 37 2.45 7.98 -22.86
C LYS A 37 1.40 7.10 -23.55
N GLU A 38 1.55 5.77 -23.45
CA GLU A 38 0.69 4.83 -24.19
C GLU A 38 -0.64 4.53 -23.47
N THR A 39 -0.69 4.60 -22.15
CA THR A 39 -1.86 4.18 -21.36
C THR A 39 -2.43 5.26 -20.45
N GLY A 40 -1.72 6.36 -20.26
CA GLY A 40 -2.06 7.37 -19.24
C GLY A 40 -1.92 6.88 -17.80
N CYS A 41 -1.37 5.68 -17.58
CA CYS A 41 -1.21 5.09 -16.25
C CYS A 41 0.11 5.49 -15.60
N THR A 42 0.09 5.63 -14.28
CA THR A 42 1.28 5.94 -13.46
C THR A 42 1.65 4.75 -12.59
N VAL A 43 2.91 4.31 -12.68
CA VAL A 43 3.45 3.23 -11.83
C VAL A 43 3.94 3.83 -10.52
N ALA A 44 3.23 3.58 -9.44
CA ALA A 44 3.57 4.06 -8.10
C ALA A 44 4.48 3.08 -7.35
N VAL A 45 4.23 1.76 -7.45
CA VAL A 45 5.09 0.71 -6.89
C VAL A 45 5.41 -0.27 -7.99
N ASN A 46 6.68 -0.61 -8.14
CA ASN A 46 7.20 -1.51 -9.18
C ASN A 46 7.99 -2.65 -8.54
N ASN A 47 7.36 -3.82 -8.44
CA ASN A 47 7.99 -5.05 -7.96
C ASN A 47 8.65 -4.92 -6.59
N ALA A 48 7.91 -4.44 -5.59
CA ALA A 48 8.42 -4.34 -4.23
C ALA A 48 8.22 -5.64 -3.45
N SER A 49 9.28 -6.13 -2.82
CA SER A 49 9.23 -7.27 -1.90
C SER A 49 10.02 -6.92 -0.64
N LEU A 50 9.43 -7.16 0.51
CA LEU A 50 10.04 -6.95 1.83
C LEU A 50 9.33 -7.77 2.90
N SER A 51 10.00 -7.98 4.01
CA SER A 51 9.40 -8.56 5.22
C SER A 51 9.77 -7.75 6.45
N VAL A 52 8.83 -7.65 7.38
CA VAL A 52 8.99 -6.98 8.68
C VAL A 52 8.65 -7.98 9.76
N ARG A 53 9.58 -8.19 10.69
CA ARG A 53 9.40 -9.11 11.83
C ARG A 53 8.55 -8.48 12.93
N GLU A 54 8.03 -9.31 13.79
CA GLU A 54 7.33 -8.84 15.00
C GLU A 54 8.30 -8.04 15.89
N GLY A 55 7.86 -6.85 16.34
CA GLY A 55 8.67 -5.93 17.16
C GLY A 55 9.75 -5.15 16.40
N GLU A 56 9.88 -5.33 15.08
CA GLU A 56 10.86 -4.63 14.26
C GLU A 56 10.39 -3.23 13.88
N ILE A 57 11.32 -2.27 13.90
CA ILE A 57 11.14 -0.95 13.29
C ILE A 57 11.77 -1.00 11.89
N PHE A 58 10.94 -0.96 10.87
CA PHE A 58 11.36 -0.99 9.47
C PHE A 58 11.20 0.40 8.82
N VAL A 59 12.25 0.90 8.19
CA VAL A 59 12.27 2.24 7.60
C VAL A 59 12.33 2.17 6.09
N ILE A 60 11.41 2.85 5.41
CA ILE A 60 11.38 3.02 3.96
C ILE A 60 11.84 4.43 3.61
N MET A 61 12.94 4.55 2.91
CA MET A 61 13.53 5.82 2.49
C MET A 61 13.50 5.96 0.98
N GLY A 62 13.42 7.20 0.51
CA GLY A 62 13.44 7.54 -0.92
C GLY A 62 13.04 8.98 -1.17
N LEU A 63 13.29 9.47 -2.36
CA LEU A 63 12.93 10.82 -2.78
C LEU A 63 11.41 11.01 -2.84
N SER A 64 10.97 12.28 -2.87
CA SER A 64 9.55 12.60 -3.10
C SER A 64 9.07 11.97 -4.39
N GLY A 65 7.86 11.39 -4.38
CA GLY A 65 7.29 10.69 -5.54
C GLY A 65 7.84 9.29 -5.81
N SER A 66 8.71 8.73 -4.95
CA SER A 66 9.26 7.37 -5.14
C SER A 66 8.28 6.23 -4.79
N GLY A 67 7.08 6.52 -4.30
CA GLY A 67 6.07 5.51 -4.00
C GLY A 67 6.00 5.04 -2.54
N LYS A 68 6.75 5.63 -1.61
CA LYS A 68 6.76 5.25 -0.18
C LYS A 68 5.37 5.27 0.45
N SER A 69 4.66 6.39 0.33
CA SER A 69 3.31 6.54 0.87
C SER A 69 2.31 5.63 0.16
N SER A 70 2.51 5.39 -1.13
CA SER A 70 1.69 4.45 -1.91
C SER A 70 1.85 3.03 -1.42
N LEU A 71 3.08 2.61 -1.11
CA LEU A 71 3.39 1.30 -0.53
C LEU A 71 2.73 1.14 0.84
N LEU A 72 2.87 2.13 1.75
CA LEU A 72 2.23 2.11 3.07
C LEU A 72 0.69 2.02 2.96
N ARG A 73 0.10 2.74 2.00
CA ARG A 73 -1.35 2.67 1.74
C ARG A 73 -1.79 1.32 1.16
N CYS A 74 -0.91 0.57 0.54
CA CYS A 74 -1.21 -0.82 0.16
C CYS A 74 -1.22 -1.74 1.38
N ILE A 75 -0.33 -1.55 2.36
CA ILE A 75 -0.25 -2.38 3.57
C ILE A 75 -1.54 -2.32 4.39
N ASN A 76 -2.20 -1.16 4.47
CA ASN A 76 -3.50 -1.05 5.13
C ASN A 76 -4.70 -1.13 4.16
N ARG A 77 -4.43 -1.48 2.91
CA ARG A 77 -5.40 -1.61 1.81
C ARG A 77 -6.24 -0.34 1.57
N LEU A 78 -5.70 0.84 1.82
CA LEU A 78 -6.27 2.10 1.31
C LEU A 78 -6.10 2.19 -0.21
N ASN A 79 -4.99 1.68 -0.73
CA ASN A 79 -4.79 1.43 -2.15
C ASN A 79 -4.84 -0.07 -2.39
N ARG A 80 -5.66 -0.50 -3.35
CA ARG A 80 -5.69 -1.90 -3.75
C ARG A 80 -4.54 -2.18 -4.72
N PRO A 81 -3.64 -3.12 -4.42
CA PRO A 81 -2.57 -3.51 -5.33
C PRO A 81 -3.07 -3.91 -6.71
N THR A 82 -2.28 -3.62 -7.73
CA THR A 82 -2.54 -4.12 -9.09
C THR A 82 -2.16 -5.59 -9.20
N SER A 83 -1.07 -5.98 -8.55
CA SER A 83 -0.59 -7.37 -8.47
C SER A 83 0.32 -7.53 -7.26
N GLY A 84 0.57 -8.77 -6.86
CA GLY A 84 1.39 -9.13 -5.71
C GLY A 84 0.57 -9.45 -4.47
N GLU A 85 1.25 -9.86 -3.41
CA GLU A 85 0.65 -10.30 -2.15
C GLU A 85 1.08 -9.40 -1.00
N ILE A 86 0.18 -9.18 -0.05
CA ILE A 86 0.48 -8.53 1.23
C ILE A 86 -0.08 -9.41 2.34
N LEU A 87 0.82 -10.02 3.09
CA LEU A 87 0.46 -10.89 4.21
C LEU A 87 0.66 -10.13 5.53
N ILE A 88 -0.36 -10.14 6.37
CA ILE A 88 -0.29 -9.66 7.75
C ILE A 88 -0.59 -10.84 8.67
N ASN A 89 0.36 -11.20 9.53
CA ASN A 89 0.30 -12.43 10.34
C ASN A 89 0.04 -13.70 9.49
N GLY A 90 0.54 -13.74 8.25
CA GLY A 90 0.33 -14.84 7.32
C GLY A 90 -1.01 -14.82 6.57
N GLU A 91 -1.88 -13.84 6.81
CA GLU A 91 -3.17 -13.68 6.11
C GLU A 91 -3.03 -12.67 4.96
N ASP A 92 -3.35 -13.08 3.73
CA ASP A 92 -3.33 -12.18 2.56
C ASP A 92 -4.49 -11.19 2.64
N ILE A 93 -4.15 -9.92 2.87
CA ILE A 93 -5.13 -8.85 3.00
C ILE A 93 -5.72 -8.37 1.67
N ALA A 94 -5.14 -8.75 0.54
CA ALA A 94 -5.65 -8.34 -0.78
C ALA A 94 -7.01 -8.99 -1.09
N GLY A 95 -7.20 -10.22 -0.62
CA GLY A 95 -8.40 -11.03 -0.85
C GLY A 95 -9.44 -11.01 0.27
N VAL A 96 -9.14 -10.46 1.46
CA VAL A 96 -10.08 -10.51 2.58
C VAL A 96 -11.35 -9.69 2.34
N PRO A 97 -12.53 -10.15 2.84
CA PRO A 97 -13.76 -9.37 2.82
C PRO A 97 -13.62 -8.06 3.61
N ASP A 98 -14.43 -7.06 3.25
CA ASP A 98 -14.36 -5.72 3.88
C ASP A 98 -14.61 -5.74 5.39
N GLU A 99 -15.44 -6.65 5.89
CA GLU A 99 -15.67 -6.84 7.32
C GLU A 99 -14.40 -7.29 8.05
N ARG A 100 -13.69 -8.27 7.48
CA ARG A 100 -12.42 -8.75 8.02
C ARG A 100 -11.36 -7.64 7.97
N LEU A 101 -11.31 -6.89 6.88
CA LEU A 101 -10.40 -5.75 6.72
C LEU A 101 -10.66 -4.66 7.77
N ARG A 102 -11.94 -4.36 8.08
CA ARG A 102 -12.29 -3.42 9.16
C ARG A 102 -11.82 -3.92 10.52
N SER A 103 -11.96 -5.22 10.78
CA SER A 103 -11.46 -5.84 12.02
C SER A 103 -9.93 -5.72 12.13
N LEU A 104 -9.20 -6.01 11.05
CA LEU A 104 -7.73 -5.84 11.00
C LEU A 104 -7.31 -4.40 11.28
N ARG A 105 -7.97 -3.43 10.64
CA ARG A 105 -7.69 -2.00 10.84
C ARG A 105 -7.99 -1.52 12.26
N ARG A 106 -8.94 -2.13 12.95
CA ARG A 106 -9.26 -1.77 14.34
C ARG A 106 -8.29 -2.37 15.35
N LYS A 107 -7.75 -3.54 15.07
CA LYS A 107 -6.98 -4.34 16.06
C LYS A 107 -5.49 -4.44 15.77
N GLU A 108 -5.12 -4.45 14.48
CA GLU A 108 -3.76 -4.81 14.06
C GLU A 108 -3.04 -3.68 13.34
N LEU A 109 -3.76 -2.75 12.73
CA LEU A 109 -3.20 -1.73 11.86
C LEU A 109 -3.59 -0.33 12.34
N ALA A 110 -2.60 0.55 12.47
CA ALA A 110 -2.81 1.97 12.64
C ALA A 110 -2.01 2.73 11.58
N MET A 111 -2.47 3.90 11.18
CA MET A 111 -1.76 4.75 10.24
C MET A 111 -1.76 6.20 10.70
N VAL A 112 -0.58 6.79 10.73
CA VAL A 112 -0.41 8.23 10.92
C VAL A 112 -0.29 8.87 9.54
N PHE A 113 -1.19 9.80 9.24
CA PHE A 113 -1.22 10.49 7.97
C PHE A 113 -0.25 11.67 7.93
N GLN A 114 0.28 11.95 6.76
CA GLN A 114 1.18 13.07 6.50
C GLN A 114 0.49 14.44 6.68
N HIS A 115 -0.80 14.52 6.37
CA HIS A 115 -1.67 15.65 6.68
C HIS A 115 -2.50 15.29 7.91
N PHE A 116 -2.80 16.25 8.75
CA PHE A 116 -3.30 16.11 10.12
C PHE A 116 -4.45 15.11 10.33
N GLY A 117 -5.24 14.79 9.31
CA GLY A 117 -6.32 13.80 9.42
C GLY A 117 -7.43 14.22 10.40
N LEU A 118 -7.54 15.51 10.69
CA LEU A 118 -8.55 16.05 11.60
C LEU A 118 -9.90 16.19 10.91
N MET A 119 -10.96 15.89 11.65
CA MET A 119 -12.33 16.19 11.24
C MET A 119 -12.59 17.68 11.45
N PRO A 120 -12.74 18.50 10.38
CA PRO A 120 -12.75 19.97 10.48
C PRO A 120 -13.95 20.54 11.24
N HIS A 121 -15.03 19.76 11.36
CA HIS A 121 -16.26 20.13 12.10
C HIS A 121 -16.31 19.55 13.52
N TYR A 122 -15.25 18.86 13.97
CA TYR A 122 -15.13 18.32 15.31
C TYR A 122 -14.30 19.25 16.20
N THR A 123 -14.65 19.29 17.48
CA THR A 123 -13.81 19.93 18.50
C THR A 123 -12.51 19.17 18.72
N VAL A 124 -11.56 19.77 19.40
CA VAL A 124 -10.28 19.11 19.80
C VAL A 124 -10.58 17.81 20.56
N LEU A 125 -11.46 17.87 21.56
CA LEU A 125 -11.83 16.71 22.36
C LEU A 125 -12.47 15.60 21.51
N GLN A 126 -13.36 15.94 20.60
CA GLN A 126 -13.99 14.99 19.70
C GLN A 126 -12.99 14.35 18.73
N ASN A 127 -12.00 15.11 18.24
CA ASN A 127 -10.92 14.55 17.41
C ASN A 127 -10.00 13.60 18.18
N ILE A 128 -9.75 13.87 19.46
CA ILE A 128 -8.93 12.99 20.32
C ILE A 128 -9.70 11.71 20.67
N ALA A 129 -10.99 11.80 20.89
CA ALA A 129 -11.85 10.68 21.30
C ALA A 129 -12.34 9.82 20.12
N PHE A 130 -12.07 10.23 18.89
CA PHE A 130 -12.47 9.50 17.66
C PHE A 130 -11.58 8.28 17.49
#